data_52f14892a0615a57c360eab108c59b90
#
_entry.id   52f14892a0615a57c360eab108c59b90
#
_cell.length_a   1.000
_cell.length_b   1.000
_cell.length_c   1.000
_cell.angle_alpha   90.00
_cell.angle_beta   90.00
_cell.angle_gamma   90.00
#
_symmetry.space_group_name_H-M   'P 1'
#
loop_
_entity.id
_entity.type
_entity.pdbx_description
1 polymer ?
#
loop_
_entity_poly.entity_id
_entity_poly.type
_entity_poly.pdbx_seq_one_letter_code
_entity_poly.pdbx_strand_id
1 'polypeptide(L)'
;MDKSTADPRHVEDPSHLALTEAALLGAAILNRGALAGMVDHLDADAFHREAHRQVFLTLVEMHAAEVHVDQVTLSDALVESGRIDVAGGLSAPFDLASIDTCPTPSAWPSYVAIIRREADRRRQVSDHLEALRRLGVDVTEVTR
;
A
#
# COMPACT_ATOMS: atom_id res chain seq x y z
N MET A 1 11.40 -6.87 -25.18
CA MET A 1 10.83 -6.32 -25.39
C MET A 1 10.09 -5.74 -24.68
N ASP A 2 9.96 -5.27 -24.20
CA ASP A 2 9.09 -4.82 -23.60
C ASP A 2 8.62 -3.57 -23.91
N LYS A 3 7.96 -3.43 -24.72
CA LYS A 3 7.47 -2.36 -25.12
C LYS A 3 6.45 -1.81 -24.40
N SER A 4 5.99 -2.47 -23.60
CA SER A 4 4.94 -2.02 -22.80
C SER A 4 5.28 -0.78 -22.04
N THR A 5 6.53 -0.55 -21.84
CA THR A 5 6.96 0.61 -21.09
C THR A 5 6.59 1.92 -21.75
N ALA A 6 6.36 1.92 -23.03
CA ALA A 6 6.05 3.15 -23.73
C ALA A 6 4.58 3.50 -23.72
N ASP A 7 3.73 2.62 -23.24
CA ASP A 7 2.30 2.85 -23.30
C ASP A 7 1.82 3.51 -22.00
N PRO A 8 1.30 4.74 -22.08
CA PRO A 8 0.83 5.44 -20.87
C PRO A 8 -0.25 4.70 -20.12
N ARG A 9 -0.94 3.77 -20.75
CA ARG A 9 -1.97 3.00 -20.06
C ARG A 9 -1.39 2.03 -19.06
N HIS A 10 -0.09 1.81 -19.09
CA HIS A 10 0.58 0.93 -18.13
C HIS A 10 0.97 1.63 -16.85
N VAL A 11 0.60 2.90 -16.70
CA VAL A 11 0.86 3.62 -15.46
C VAL A 11 0.22 2.91 -14.28
N GLU A 12 -0.84 2.18 -14.52
CA GLU A 12 -1.55 1.48 -13.45
C GLU A 12 -1.17 0.00 -13.37
N ASP A 13 -0.03 -0.37 -13.91
CA ASP A 13 0.43 -1.75 -13.85
C ASP A 13 0.44 -2.22 -12.40
N PRO A 14 -0.34 -3.24 -12.06
CA PRO A 14 -0.41 -3.72 -10.68
C PRO A 14 0.94 -4.14 -10.11
N SER A 15 1.82 -4.66 -10.95
CA SER A 15 3.15 -5.06 -10.49
C SER A 15 3.97 -3.88 -10.02
N HIS A 16 3.90 -2.79 -10.77
CA HIS A 16 4.63 -1.56 -10.42
C HIS A 16 4.08 -0.97 -9.13
N LEU A 17 2.78 -0.91 -9.01
CA LEU A 17 2.15 -0.36 -7.81
C LEU A 17 2.45 -1.23 -6.60
N ALA A 18 2.38 -2.55 -6.76
CA ALA A 18 2.68 -3.46 -5.66
C ALA A 18 4.11 -3.27 -5.15
N LEU A 19 5.05 -3.08 -6.07
CA LEU A 19 6.44 -2.86 -5.70
C LEU A 19 6.60 -1.53 -4.95
N THR A 20 5.93 -0.49 -5.41
CA THR A 20 5.97 0.81 -4.75
C THR A 20 5.40 0.70 -3.32
N GLU A 21 4.29 -0.01 -3.17
CA GLU A 21 3.68 -0.21 -1.86
C GLU A 21 4.61 -0.99 -0.93
N ALA A 22 5.20 -2.05 -1.45
CA ALA A 22 6.11 -2.87 -0.65
C ALA A 22 7.33 -2.09 -0.20
N ALA A 23 7.90 -1.29 -1.10
CA ALA A 23 9.07 -0.47 -0.78
C ALA A 23 8.73 0.55 0.30
N LEU A 24 7.55 1.15 0.22
CA LEU A 24 7.12 2.12 1.20
C LEU A 24 6.91 1.48 2.57
N LEU A 25 6.31 0.29 2.60
CA LEU A 25 6.12 -0.43 3.86
C LEU A 25 7.46 -0.84 4.47
N GLY A 26 8.41 -1.24 3.62
CA GLY A 26 9.75 -1.54 4.10
C GLY A 26 10.39 -0.33 4.78
N ALA A 27 10.24 0.85 4.18
CA ALA A 27 10.74 2.07 4.77
C ALA A 27 10.09 2.36 6.11
N ALA A 28 8.79 2.09 6.23
CA ALA A 28 8.07 2.31 7.49
C ALA A 28 8.56 1.38 8.60
N ILE A 29 8.88 0.14 8.25
CA ILE A 29 9.38 -0.82 9.23
C ILE A 29 10.77 -0.43 9.72
N LEU A 30 11.60 0.07 8.82
CA LEU A 30 12.99 0.36 9.13
C LEU A 30 13.24 1.77 9.65
N ASN A 31 12.30 2.69 9.44
CA ASN A 31 12.53 4.09 9.78
C ASN A 31 11.31 4.67 10.46
N ARG A 32 11.48 5.03 11.74
CA ARG A 32 10.38 5.55 12.54
C ARG A 32 9.86 6.87 12.01
N GLY A 33 10.73 7.71 11.50
CA GLY A 33 10.32 9.00 10.92
C GLY A 33 9.48 8.81 9.67
N ALA A 34 9.83 7.83 8.84
CA ALA A 34 9.03 7.52 7.66
C ALA A 34 7.64 7.04 8.06
N LEU A 35 7.56 6.15 9.04
CA LEU A 35 6.27 5.66 9.50
C LEU A 35 5.41 6.82 10.04
N ALA A 36 5.99 7.68 10.85
CA ALA A 36 5.26 8.83 11.41
C ALA A 36 4.72 9.71 10.29
N GLY A 37 5.53 9.98 9.28
CA GLY A 37 5.08 10.79 8.15
C GLY A 37 4.00 10.10 7.33
N MET A 38 4.13 8.80 7.13
CA MET A 38 3.14 8.03 6.37
C MET A 38 1.79 8.02 7.09
N VAL A 39 1.81 7.89 8.41
CA VAL A 39 0.56 7.88 9.19
C VAL A 39 -0.19 9.19 9.03
N ASP A 40 0.54 10.30 8.89
CA ASP A 40 -0.09 11.61 8.72
C ASP A 40 -0.68 11.82 7.32
N HIS A 41 -0.24 11.04 6.32
CA HIS A 41 -0.62 11.31 4.93
C HIS A 41 -1.38 10.18 4.26
N LEU A 42 -1.41 8.99 4.86
CA LEU A 42 -2.06 7.82 4.26
C LEU A 42 -2.94 7.14 5.28
N ASP A 43 -3.99 6.48 4.80
CA ASP A 43 -4.71 5.50 5.61
C ASP A 43 -4.57 4.15 4.91
N ALA A 44 -5.02 3.10 5.57
CA ALA A 44 -4.83 1.74 5.04
C ALA A 44 -5.51 1.54 3.69
N ASP A 45 -6.62 2.24 3.46
CA ASP A 45 -7.37 2.11 2.21
C ASP A 45 -6.60 2.63 1.00
N ALA A 46 -5.55 3.42 1.23
CA ALA A 46 -4.73 3.93 0.13
C ALA A 46 -3.96 2.81 -0.56
N PHE A 47 -3.67 1.72 0.15
CA PHE A 47 -2.94 0.60 -0.44
C PHE A 47 -3.88 -0.26 -1.27
N HIS A 48 -3.40 -0.67 -2.43
CA HIS A 48 -4.22 -1.45 -3.35
C HIS A 48 -4.33 -2.92 -2.92
N ARG A 49 -3.22 -3.53 -2.46
CA ARG A 49 -3.21 -4.93 -2.08
C ARG A 49 -3.70 -5.13 -0.67
N GLU A 50 -4.53 -6.15 -0.49
CA GLU A 50 -5.07 -6.44 0.83
C GLU A 50 -3.97 -6.74 1.85
N ALA A 51 -2.96 -7.50 1.44
CA ALA A 51 -1.85 -7.81 2.33
C ALA A 51 -1.19 -6.53 2.83
N HIS A 52 -0.98 -5.57 1.94
CA HIS A 52 -0.35 -4.31 2.29
C HIS A 52 -1.24 -3.45 3.19
N ARG A 53 -2.56 -3.47 2.94
CA ARG A 53 -3.49 -2.75 3.81
C ARG A 53 -3.42 -3.27 5.24
N GLN A 54 -3.36 -4.59 5.41
CA GLN A 54 -3.32 -5.18 6.75
C GLN A 54 -2.00 -4.87 7.46
N VAL A 55 -0.90 -4.88 6.73
CA VAL A 55 0.40 -4.52 7.31
C VAL A 55 0.38 -3.04 7.75
N PHE A 56 -0.09 -2.16 6.88
CA PHE A 56 -0.09 -0.74 7.22
C PHE A 56 -1.04 -0.44 8.39
N LEU A 57 -2.21 -1.07 8.41
CA LEU A 57 -3.15 -0.89 9.50
C LEU A 57 -2.50 -1.27 10.84
N THR A 58 -1.76 -2.39 10.85
CA THR A 58 -1.08 -2.83 12.05
C THR A 58 0.03 -1.87 12.45
N LEU A 59 0.77 -1.35 11.46
CA LEU A 59 1.80 -0.35 11.73
C LEU A 59 1.20 0.93 12.33
N VAL A 60 0.04 1.35 11.84
CA VAL A 60 -0.64 2.52 12.37
C VAL A 60 -1.02 2.30 13.83
N GLU A 61 -1.54 1.12 14.13
CA GLU A 61 -1.92 0.78 15.51
C GLU A 61 -0.70 0.75 16.43
N MET A 62 0.40 0.19 15.96
CA MET A 62 1.63 0.15 16.74
C MET A 62 2.18 1.56 16.97
N HIS A 63 2.11 2.40 15.95
CA HIS A 63 2.57 3.79 16.06
C HIS A 63 1.72 4.55 17.08
N ALA A 64 0.41 4.38 17.02
CA ALA A 64 -0.50 5.05 17.96
C ALA A 64 -0.27 4.58 19.39
N ALA A 65 0.10 3.31 19.56
CA ALA A 65 0.37 2.76 20.89
C ALA A 65 1.80 3.03 21.37
N GLU A 66 2.59 3.68 20.52
CA GLU A 66 3.99 4.02 20.83
C GLU A 66 4.83 2.77 21.12
N VAL A 67 4.55 1.71 20.38
CA VAL A 67 5.28 0.46 20.50
C VAL A 67 6.46 0.49 19.54
N HIS A 68 7.57 -0.12 19.94
CA HIS A 68 8.72 -0.24 19.05
C HIS A 68 8.35 -1.07 17.81
N VAL A 69 8.75 -0.61 16.64
CA VAL A 69 8.45 -1.28 15.38
C VAL A 69 9.73 -1.84 14.76
N ASP A 70 9.74 -3.14 14.54
CA ASP A 70 10.73 -3.80 13.72
C ASP A 70 10.07 -5.06 13.15
N GLN A 71 10.83 -5.87 12.43
CA GLN A 71 10.27 -7.06 11.77
C GLN A 71 9.64 -8.03 12.76
N VAL A 72 10.28 -8.21 13.91
CA VAL A 72 9.81 -9.16 14.90
C VAL A 72 8.56 -8.66 15.60
N THR A 73 8.57 -7.40 16.04
CA THR A 73 7.40 -6.87 16.75
C THR A 73 6.20 -6.73 15.81
N LEU A 74 6.45 -6.41 14.54
CA LEU A 74 5.36 -6.35 13.57
C LEU A 74 4.78 -7.75 13.34
N SER A 75 5.63 -8.77 13.22
CA SER A 75 5.12 -10.14 13.07
C SER A 75 4.26 -10.53 14.27
N ASP A 76 4.72 -10.21 15.47
CA ASP A 76 3.93 -10.50 16.68
C ASP A 76 2.60 -9.77 16.67
N ALA A 77 2.60 -8.51 16.29
CA ALA A 77 1.36 -7.73 16.24
C ALA A 77 0.39 -8.28 15.19
N LEU A 78 0.91 -8.75 14.06
CA LEU A 78 0.06 -9.37 13.03
C LEU A 78 -0.55 -10.66 13.53
N VAL A 79 0.20 -11.46 14.26
CA VAL A 79 -0.31 -12.70 14.85
C VAL A 79 -1.40 -12.37 15.88
N GLU A 80 -1.10 -11.44 16.78
CA GLU A 80 -2.04 -11.10 17.85
C GLU A 80 -3.34 -10.51 17.32
N SER A 81 -3.28 -9.80 16.20
CA SER A 81 -4.48 -9.21 15.63
C SER A 81 -5.20 -10.14 14.65
N GLY A 82 -4.66 -11.35 14.41
CA GLY A 82 -5.27 -12.30 13.50
C GLY A 82 -5.07 -11.95 12.03
N ARG A 83 -4.12 -11.09 11.70
CA ARG A 83 -3.90 -10.62 10.33
C ARG A 83 -2.74 -11.28 9.62
N ILE A 84 -2.03 -12.18 10.32
CA ILE A 84 -0.77 -12.70 9.79
C ILE A 84 -0.94 -13.44 8.47
N ASP A 85 -2.00 -14.21 8.30
CA ASP A 85 -2.18 -14.97 7.08
C ASP A 85 -2.47 -14.06 5.89
N VAL A 86 -3.32 -13.06 6.07
CA VAL A 86 -3.63 -12.11 5.00
C VAL A 86 -2.40 -11.28 4.64
N ALA A 87 -1.58 -10.97 5.63
CA ALA A 87 -0.38 -10.17 5.42
C ALA A 87 0.71 -10.93 4.65
N GLY A 88 0.61 -12.25 4.57
CA GLY A 88 1.59 -13.05 3.83
C GLY A 88 2.39 -14.00 4.68
N GLY A 89 2.04 -14.19 5.94
CA GLY A 89 2.72 -15.12 6.83
C GLY A 89 3.83 -14.46 7.63
N LEU A 90 4.50 -15.26 8.43
CA LEU A 90 5.53 -14.75 9.35
C LEU A 90 6.72 -14.11 8.63
N SER A 91 6.99 -14.48 7.41
CA SER A 91 8.11 -13.91 6.67
C SER A 91 7.81 -12.52 6.09
N ALA A 92 6.53 -12.13 6.03
CA ALA A 92 6.15 -10.89 5.33
C ALA A 92 6.89 -9.65 5.83
N PRO A 93 6.98 -9.40 7.15
CA PRO A 93 7.72 -8.22 7.61
C PRO A 93 9.19 -8.24 7.21
N PHE A 94 9.80 -9.42 7.22
CA PHE A 94 11.21 -9.56 6.85
C PHE A 94 11.40 -9.34 5.35
N ASP A 95 10.49 -9.86 4.54
CA ASP A 95 10.55 -9.68 3.10
C ASP A 95 10.38 -8.21 2.73
N LEU A 96 9.43 -7.53 3.36
CA LEU A 96 9.20 -6.11 3.09
C LEU A 96 10.42 -5.26 3.48
N ALA A 97 11.02 -5.56 4.61
CA ALA A 97 12.14 -4.78 5.11
C ALA A 97 13.44 -5.05 4.35
N SER A 98 13.49 -6.13 3.57
CA SER A 98 14.71 -6.49 2.84
C SER A 98 14.65 -6.13 1.37
N ILE A 99 13.63 -5.39 0.93
CA ILE A 99 13.52 -5.00 -0.47
C ILE A 99 14.64 -4.03 -0.82
N ASP A 100 15.40 -4.36 -1.85
CA ASP A 100 16.53 -3.55 -2.27
C ASP A 100 16.11 -2.18 -2.78
N THR A 101 14.88 -2.07 -3.25
CA THR A 101 14.37 -0.80 -3.77
C THR A 101 13.76 0.07 -2.68
N CYS A 102 13.94 -0.31 -1.42
CA CYS A 102 13.43 0.47 -0.31
C CYS A 102 14.00 1.89 -0.40
N PRO A 103 13.17 2.91 -0.30
CA PRO A 103 13.66 4.28 -0.50
C PRO A 103 14.58 4.71 0.63
N THR A 104 15.46 5.63 0.30
CA THR A 104 16.27 6.28 1.34
C THR A 104 15.33 7.02 2.28
N PRO A 105 15.80 7.36 3.48
CA PRO A 105 14.94 8.06 4.42
C PRO A 105 14.32 9.35 3.90
N SER A 106 14.95 9.98 2.90
CA SER A 106 14.43 11.23 2.34
C SER A 106 13.53 11.02 1.13
N ALA A 107 13.41 9.79 0.62
CA ALA A 107 12.69 9.52 -0.62
C ALA A 107 11.24 9.06 -0.40
N TRP A 108 10.88 8.64 0.80
CA TRP A 108 9.55 8.07 1.04
C TRP A 108 8.39 9.03 0.70
N PRO A 109 8.53 10.37 0.82
CA PRO A 109 7.40 11.25 0.46
C PRO A 109 7.01 11.14 -1.00
N SER A 110 7.97 10.90 -1.90
CA SER A 110 7.66 10.69 -3.32
C SER A 110 6.83 9.44 -3.52
N TYR A 111 7.12 8.39 -2.77
CA TYR A 111 6.38 7.13 -2.86
C TYR A 111 4.97 7.31 -2.31
N VAL A 112 4.83 8.08 -1.22
CA VAL A 112 3.51 8.41 -0.68
C VAL A 112 2.67 9.12 -1.74
N ALA A 113 3.27 10.06 -2.48
CA ALA A 113 2.54 10.78 -3.52
C ALA A 113 2.02 9.84 -4.61
N ILE A 114 2.84 8.84 -4.99
CA ILE A 114 2.40 7.84 -5.97
C ILE A 114 1.21 7.04 -5.44
N ILE A 115 1.31 6.57 -4.20
CA ILE A 115 0.24 5.76 -3.60
C ILE A 115 -1.05 6.57 -3.51
N ARG A 116 -0.96 7.83 -3.07
CA ARG A 116 -2.15 8.67 -2.96
C ARG A 116 -2.78 8.95 -4.32
N ARG A 117 -1.96 9.19 -5.33
CA ARG A 117 -2.47 9.44 -6.67
C ARG A 117 -3.24 8.24 -7.19
N GLU A 118 -2.70 7.05 -7.00
CA GLU A 118 -3.38 5.84 -7.46
C GLU A 118 -4.63 5.55 -6.65
N ALA A 119 -4.59 5.83 -5.35
CA ALA A 119 -5.78 5.66 -4.51
C ALA A 119 -6.89 6.61 -4.94
N ASP A 120 -6.54 7.87 -5.21
CA ASP A 120 -7.51 8.86 -5.66
C ASP A 120 -8.12 8.46 -7.00
N ARG A 121 -7.29 7.93 -7.90
CA ARG A 121 -7.77 7.47 -9.20
C ARG A 121 -8.79 6.33 -9.05
N ARG A 122 -8.49 5.37 -8.19
CA ARG A 122 -9.43 4.27 -7.94
C ARG A 122 -10.74 4.78 -7.38
N ARG A 123 -10.66 5.76 -6.48
CA ARG A 123 -11.85 6.33 -5.85
C ARG A 123 -12.69 7.06 -6.88
N GLN A 124 -12.07 7.81 -7.77
CA GLN A 124 -12.77 8.52 -8.83
C GLN A 124 -13.47 7.56 -9.78
N VAL A 125 -12.81 6.47 -10.16
CA VAL A 125 -13.42 5.46 -11.02
C VAL A 125 -14.62 4.84 -10.31
N SER A 126 -14.46 4.48 -9.04
CA SER A 126 -15.55 3.88 -8.28
C SER A 126 -16.75 4.82 -8.18
N ASP A 127 -16.51 6.10 -7.91
CA ASP A 127 -17.59 7.08 -7.81
C ASP A 127 -18.30 7.25 -9.15
N HIS A 128 -17.54 7.26 -10.22
CA HIS A 128 -18.12 7.41 -11.55
C HIS A 128 -19.01 6.21 -11.91
N LEU A 129 -18.53 5.00 -11.62
CA LEU A 129 -19.32 3.80 -11.87
C LEU A 129 -20.59 3.77 -11.03
N GLU A 130 -20.50 4.24 -9.79
CA GLU A 130 -21.65 4.31 -8.92
C GLU A 130 -22.69 5.28 -9.48
N ALA A 131 -22.24 6.43 -9.96
CA ALA A 131 -23.13 7.41 -10.55
C ALA A 131 -23.83 6.84 -11.79
N LEU A 132 -23.09 6.09 -12.61
CA LEU A 132 -23.68 5.46 -13.79
C LEU A 132 -24.73 4.42 -13.42
N ARG A 133 -24.49 3.64 -12.37
CA ARG A 133 -25.46 2.66 -11.90
C ARG A 133 -26.75 3.33 -11.46
N ARG A 134 -26.65 4.48 -10.80
CA ARG A 134 -27.84 5.21 -10.37
C ARG A 134 -28.68 5.69 -11.54
N LEU A 135 -28.04 5.90 -12.69
CA LEU A 135 -28.74 6.30 -13.89
C LEU A 135 -29.26 5.11 -14.70
N GLY A 136 -29.06 3.89 -14.20
CA GLY A 136 -29.52 2.70 -14.90
C GLY A 136 -28.61 2.24 -16.02
N VAL A 137 -27.39 2.75 -16.08
CA VAL A 137 -26.43 2.35 -17.10
C VAL A 137 -25.76 1.03 -16.68
N ASP A 138 -25.62 0.11 -17.67
CA ASP A 138 -24.93 -1.14 -17.41
C ASP A 138 -23.42 -0.85 -17.43
N VAL A 139 -22.77 -0.98 -16.26
CA VAL A 139 -21.36 -0.66 -16.13
C VAL A 139 -20.46 -1.87 -16.36
N THR A 140 -21.03 -3.01 -16.69
CA THR A 140 -20.24 -4.22 -16.89
C THR A 140 -19.20 -4.05 -17.98
N GLU A 141 -19.60 -3.38 -19.07
CA GLU A 141 -18.68 -3.18 -20.19
C GLU A 141 -17.65 -2.10 -19.89
N VAL A 142 -17.95 -1.20 -18.98
CA VAL A 142 -17.04 -0.10 -18.67
C VAL A 142 -15.85 -0.60 -17.86
N THR A 143 -16.03 -1.66 -17.09
CA THR A 143 -14.99 -2.16 -16.19
C THR A 143 -14.06 -3.19 -16.82
N ARG A 144 -14.28 -3.52 -18.07
CA ARG A 144 -13.42 -4.49 -18.76
C ARG A 144 -12.08 -3.92 -19.14
#